data_59fc78a3552ec52ea1665a9a38226a3f
#
_entry.id   59fc78a3552ec52ea1665a9a38226a3f
#
_cell.length_a   1.000
_cell.length_b   1.000
_cell.length_c   1.000
_cell.angle_alpha   90.00
_cell.angle_beta   90.00
_cell.angle_gamma   90.00
#
_symmetry.space_group_name_H-M   'P 1'
#
loop_
_entity.id
_entity.type
_entity.pdbx_description
1 polymer ?
#
loop_
_entity_poly.entity_id
_entity_poly.type
_entity_poly.pdbx_seq_one_letter_code
_entity_poly.pdbx_strand_id
1 'polypeptide(L)'
;RIRTDLARQQQVRRDIARYRPLLLNYYLGWGIAWAVLMALRGLFTGVGEALGMPIVGAVYYPILFGVLGSLISGYLTLDRHTTRLRDFDPIHISWYLFTPLLGGVMGLLMFLLYSIANQDVLSESATSLERAISWILAVVAGMNQNTVLGQMNDLFKRFSRGSR
;
A
#
# COMPACT_ATOMS: atom_id res chain seq x y z
N ARG A 1 15.79 -31.62 -21.14
CA ARG A 1 15.95 -30.40 -20.35
C ARG A 1 15.73 -29.14 -21.20
N ILE A 2 16.44 -28.94 -22.33
CA ILE A 2 16.33 -27.72 -23.17
C ILE A 2 14.91 -27.45 -23.68
N ARG A 3 14.16 -28.48 -24.11
CA ARG A 3 12.77 -28.31 -24.58
C ARG A 3 11.80 -27.88 -23.48
N THR A 4 11.99 -28.35 -22.26
CA THR A 4 11.17 -27.96 -21.10
C THR A 4 11.41 -26.51 -20.71
N ASP A 5 12.66 -26.02 -20.79
CA ASP A 5 13.01 -24.65 -20.48
C ASP A 5 12.45 -23.66 -21.53
N LEU A 6 12.49 -24.02 -22.81
CA LEU A 6 11.89 -23.22 -23.88
C LEU A 6 10.37 -23.12 -23.75
N ALA A 7 9.69 -24.22 -23.43
CA ALA A 7 8.24 -24.23 -23.21
C ALA A 7 7.86 -23.34 -22.04
N ARG A 8 8.60 -23.42 -20.92
CA ARG A 8 8.39 -22.57 -19.74
C ARG A 8 8.59 -21.07 -20.07
N GLN A 9 9.64 -20.72 -20.80
CA GLN A 9 9.88 -19.33 -21.20
C GLN A 9 8.77 -18.79 -22.11
N GLN A 10 8.24 -19.60 -23.02
CA GLN A 10 7.12 -19.21 -23.87
C GLN A 10 5.83 -19.00 -23.05
N GLN A 11 5.59 -19.83 -22.05
CA GLN A 11 4.44 -19.69 -21.17
C GLN A 11 4.55 -18.38 -20.37
N VAL A 12 5.67 -18.10 -19.72
CA VAL A 12 5.90 -16.85 -18.97
C VAL A 12 5.69 -15.63 -19.87
N ARG A 13 6.18 -15.64 -21.11
CA ARG A 13 5.96 -14.53 -22.06
C ARG A 13 4.48 -14.32 -22.38
N ARG A 14 3.70 -15.40 -22.56
CA ARG A 14 2.25 -15.32 -22.80
C ARG A 14 1.52 -14.75 -21.59
N ASP A 15 1.89 -15.21 -20.40
CA ASP A 15 1.28 -14.74 -19.16
C ASP A 15 1.58 -13.24 -18.92
N ILE A 16 2.82 -12.80 -19.14
CA ILE A 16 3.18 -11.39 -19.08
C ILE A 16 2.36 -10.57 -20.10
N ALA A 17 2.27 -11.02 -21.35
CA ALA A 17 1.52 -10.30 -22.38
C ALA A 17 0.02 -10.16 -22.04
N ARG A 18 -0.55 -11.14 -21.35
CA ARG A 18 -1.96 -11.16 -20.95
C ARG A 18 -2.23 -10.32 -19.71
N TYR A 19 -1.44 -10.49 -18.66
CA TYR A 19 -1.73 -9.92 -17.34
C TYR A 19 -1.12 -8.54 -17.11
N ARG A 20 0.01 -8.21 -17.74
CA ARG A 20 0.66 -6.91 -17.59
C ARG A 20 -0.27 -5.73 -17.91
N PRO A 21 -0.96 -5.67 -19.06
CA PRO A 21 -1.85 -4.54 -19.37
C PRO A 21 -3.03 -4.46 -18.39
N LEU A 22 -3.56 -5.59 -17.94
CA LEU A 22 -4.65 -5.64 -16.98
C LEU A 22 -4.23 -5.05 -15.63
N LEU A 23 -3.08 -5.45 -15.11
CA LEU A 23 -2.55 -4.94 -13.85
C LEU A 23 -2.15 -3.46 -13.95
N LEU A 24 -1.57 -3.02 -15.08
CA LEU A 24 -1.25 -1.62 -15.30
C LEU A 24 -2.53 -0.74 -15.31
N ASN A 25 -3.58 -1.19 -16.00
CA ASN A 25 -4.86 -0.49 -16.00
C ASN A 25 -5.50 -0.46 -14.61
N TYR A 26 -5.35 -1.52 -13.83
CA TYR A 26 -5.80 -1.57 -12.44
C TYR A 26 -5.07 -0.54 -11.57
N TYR A 27 -3.73 -0.47 -11.64
CA TYR A 27 -2.95 0.54 -10.92
C TYR A 27 -3.26 1.95 -11.38
N LEU A 28 -3.46 2.16 -12.68
CA LEU A 28 -3.89 3.46 -13.22
C LEU A 28 -5.27 3.85 -12.67
N GLY A 29 -6.22 2.91 -12.64
CA GLY A 29 -7.54 3.12 -12.05
C GLY A 29 -7.46 3.53 -10.57
N TRP A 30 -6.63 2.86 -9.79
CA TRP A 30 -6.36 3.25 -8.40
C TRP A 30 -5.70 4.62 -8.28
N GLY A 31 -4.76 4.96 -9.17
CA GLY A 31 -4.14 6.29 -9.22
C GLY A 31 -5.16 7.39 -9.50
N ILE A 32 -6.08 7.16 -10.43
CA ILE A 32 -7.19 8.09 -10.72
C ILE A 32 -8.13 8.19 -9.52
N ALA A 33 -8.52 7.06 -8.92
CA ALA A 33 -9.36 7.04 -7.73
C ALA A 33 -8.70 7.80 -6.56
N TRP A 34 -7.40 7.61 -6.36
CA TRP A 34 -6.62 8.36 -5.38
C TRP A 34 -6.66 9.87 -5.64
N ALA A 35 -6.44 10.30 -6.89
CA ALA A 35 -6.49 11.72 -7.25
C ALA A 35 -7.89 12.33 -7.05
N VAL A 36 -8.94 11.58 -7.40
CA VAL A 36 -10.33 12.00 -7.16
C VAL A 36 -10.61 12.11 -5.66
N LEU A 37 -10.22 11.13 -4.86
CA LEU A 37 -10.37 11.19 -3.41
C LEU A 37 -9.62 12.40 -2.83
N MET A 38 -8.39 12.66 -3.27
CA MET A 38 -7.65 13.87 -2.86
C MET A 38 -8.39 15.16 -3.20
N ALA A 39 -9.00 15.25 -4.39
CA ALA A 39 -9.80 16.41 -4.79
C ALA A 39 -11.09 16.57 -3.97
N LEU A 40 -11.70 15.46 -3.57
CA LEU A 40 -12.93 15.41 -2.76
C LEU A 40 -12.70 15.58 -1.25
N ARG A 41 -11.47 15.88 -0.82
CA ARG A 41 -11.11 16.01 0.60
C ARG A 41 -12.07 16.87 1.41
N GLY A 42 -12.51 18.01 0.83
CA GLY A 42 -13.40 18.95 1.50
C GLY A 42 -14.78 18.36 1.84
N LEU A 43 -15.27 17.41 1.03
CA LEU A 43 -16.50 16.69 1.33
C LEU A 43 -16.30 15.75 2.53
N PHE A 44 -15.21 15.00 2.58
CA PHE A 44 -14.95 14.05 3.67
C PHE A 44 -14.67 14.75 5.00
N THR A 45 -13.94 15.87 5.00
CA THR A 45 -13.73 16.66 6.21
C THR A 45 -15.04 17.29 6.69
N GLY A 46 -15.83 17.87 5.78
CA GLY A 46 -17.13 18.46 6.11
C GLY A 46 -18.15 17.43 6.63
N VAL A 47 -18.19 16.22 6.07
CA VAL A 47 -19.02 15.13 6.59
C VAL A 47 -18.54 14.68 7.98
N GLY A 48 -17.23 14.59 8.21
CA GLY A 48 -16.67 14.26 9.52
C GLY A 48 -17.05 15.27 10.59
N GLU A 49 -16.97 16.55 10.29
CA GLU A 49 -17.42 17.64 11.17
C GLU A 49 -18.94 17.57 11.43
N ALA A 50 -19.74 17.38 10.40
CA ALA A 50 -21.21 17.28 10.51
C ALA A 50 -21.66 16.07 11.36
N LEU A 51 -20.89 14.97 11.35
CA LEU A 51 -21.12 13.79 12.17
C LEU A 51 -20.52 13.88 13.58
N GLY A 52 -19.85 14.99 13.93
CA GLY A 52 -19.12 15.12 15.19
C GLY A 52 -17.91 14.19 15.32
N MET A 53 -17.35 13.75 14.21
CA MET A 53 -16.20 12.82 14.14
C MET A 53 -14.96 13.48 13.50
N PRO A 54 -14.31 14.43 14.18
CA PRO A 54 -13.13 15.15 13.62
C PRO A 54 -11.97 14.20 13.27
N ILE A 55 -11.92 13.03 13.90
CA ILE A 55 -10.92 12.00 13.63
C ILE A 55 -10.96 11.52 12.16
N VAL A 56 -12.11 11.59 11.49
CA VAL A 56 -12.24 11.20 10.07
C VAL A 56 -11.33 12.05 9.20
N GLY A 57 -11.28 13.37 9.45
CA GLY A 57 -10.35 14.26 8.74
C GLY A 57 -8.87 13.95 9.04
N ALA A 58 -8.55 13.59 10.27
CA ALA A 58 -7.18 13.30 10.70
C ALA A 58 -6.62 12.02 10.07
N VAL A 59 -7.43 10.96 9.97
CA VAL A 59 -7.00 9.65 9.42
C VAL A 59 -7.06 9.58 7.89
N TYR A 60 -7.81 10.48 7.26
CA TYR A 60 -8.03 10.48 5.82
C TYR A 60 -6.73 10.53 5.00
N TYR A 61 -5.87 11.50 5.33
CA TYR A 61 -4.60 11.67 4.62
C TYR A 61 -3.62 10.50 4.82
N PRO A 62 -3.36 10.01 6.04
CA PRO A 62 -2.51 8.85 6.25
C PRO A 62 -2.94 7.62 5.46
N ILE A 63 -4.25 7.35 5.38
CA ILE A 63 -4.76 6.24 4.57
C ILE A 63 -4.43 6.47 3.09
N LEU A 64 -4.74 7.64 2.54
CA LEU A 64 -4.47 7.93 1.14
C LEU A 64 -2.99 7.94 0.80
N PHE A 65 -2.14 8.47 1.68
CA PHE A 65 -0.69 8.43 1.47
C PHE A 65 -0.12 7.02 1.60
N GLY A 66 -0.68 6.17 2.46
CA GLY A 66 -0.37 4.75 2.51
C GLY A 66 -0.72 4.02 1.21
N VAL A 67 -1.91 4.28 0.65
CA VAL A 67 -2.30 3.80 -0.69
C VAL A 67 -1.32 4.26 -1.76
N LEU A 68 -0.95 5.54 -1.77
CA LEU A 68 0.02 6.08 -2.74
C LEU A 68 1.36 5.34 -2.65
N GLY A 69 1.89 5.15 -1.44
CA GLY A 69 3.13 4.40 -1.22
C GLY A 69 3.07 2.99 -1.78
N SER A 70 1.97 2.30 -1.55
CA SER A 70 1.77 0.94 -2.06
C SER A 70 1.58 0.88 -3.58
N LEU A 71 0.93 1.87 -4.18
CA LEU A 71 0.81 1.97 -5.65
C LEU A 71 2.18 2.12 -6.30
N ILE A 72 3.04 2.98 -5.76
CA ILE A 72 4.42 3.16 -6.24
C ILE A 72 5.19 1.84 -6.11
N SER A 73 5.20 1.22 -4.93
CA SER A 73 5.91 -0.03 -4.68
C SER A 73 5.39 -1.18 -5.54
N GLY A 74 4.07 -1.31 -5.65
CA GLY A 74 3.43 -2.35 -6.47
C GLY A 74 3.75 -2.20 -7.96
N TYR A 75 3.72 -0.97 -8.49
CA TYR A 75 4.10 -0.69 -9.86
C TYR A 75 5.58 -1.04 -10.13
N LEU A 76 6.50 -0.59 -9.26
CA LEU A 76 7.92 -0.87 -9.39
C LEU A 76 8.21 -2.38 -9.33
N THR A 77 7.52 -3.09 -8.44
CA THR A 77 7.63 -4.55 -8.32
C THR A 77 7.11 -5.24 -9.58
N LEU A 78 5.95 -4.83 -10.08
CA LEU A 78 5.37 -5.36 -11.32
C LEU A 78 6.31 -5.13 -12.51
N ASP A 79 6.85 -3.92 -12.66
CA ASP A 79 7.79 -3.60 -13.74
C ASP A 79 9.07 -4.45 -13.63
N ARG A 80 9.62 -4.62 -12.43
CA ARG A 80 10.78 -5.46 -12.20
C ARG A 80 10.54 -6.91 -12.63
N HIS A 81 9.43 -7.53 -12.24
CA HIS A 81 9.11 -8.93 -12.57
C HIS A 81 8.74 -9.12 -14.03
N THR A 82 8.06 -8.15 -14.65
CA THR A 82 7.63 -8.28 -16.06
C THR A 82 8.71 -7.88 -17.05
N THR A 83 9.55 -6.88 -16.74
CA THR A 83 10.52 -6.30 -17.69
C THR A 83 11.93 -6.83 -17.47
N ARG A 84 12.39 -6.88 -16.21
CA ARG A 84 13.79 -7.21 -15.89
C ARG A 84 14.00 -8.71 -15.63
N LEU A 85 13.25 -9.27 -14.70
CA LEU A 85 13.45 -10.66 -14.27
C LEU A 85 12.75 -11.65 -15.20
N ARG A 86 11.62 -11.26 -15.80
CA ARG A 86 10.78 -12.13 -16.66
C ARG A 86 10.39 -13.44 -15.96
N ASP A 87 10.14 -13.36 -14.66
CA ASP A 87 9.77 -14.46 -13.78
C ASP A 87 8.34 -14.29 -13.22
N PHE A 88 7.49 -13.55 -13.93
CA PHE A 88 6.12 -13.30 -13.55
C PHE A 88 5.34 -14.61 -13.36
N ASP A 89 4.81 -14.82 -12.14
CA ASP A 89 3.96 -15.95 -11.80
C ASP A 89 2.52 -15.46 -11.55
N PRO A 90 1.53 -15.92 -12.33
CA PRO A 90 0.13 -15.57 -12.17
C PRO A 90 -0.45 -15.85 -10.78
N ILE A 91 0.14 -16.76 -10.00
CA ILE A 91 -0.30 -17.07 -8.63
C ILE A 91 -0.24 -15.86 -7.70
N HIS A 92 0.62 -14.87 -8.02
CA HIS A 92 0.78 -13.65 -7.24
C HIS A 92 -0.16 -12.52 -7.66
N ILE A 93 -1.07 -12.72 -8.63
CA ILE A 93 -2.01 -11.68 -9.09
C ILE A 93 -2.86 -11.16 -7.93
N SER A 94 -3.37 -12.05 -7.08
CA SER A 94 -4.15 -11.67 -5.90
C SER A 94 -3.39 -10.70 -5.00
N TRP A 95 -2.09 -10.92 -4.81
CA TRP A 95 -1.25 -10.01 -4.05
C TRP A 95 -1.23 -8.59 -4.65
N TYR A 96 -1.03 -8.47 -5.97
CA TYR A 96 -1.04 -7.18 -6.65
C TYR A 96 -2.38 -6.46 -6.52
N LEU A 97 -3.51 -7.20 -6.50
CA LEU A 97 -4.84 -6.64 -6.33
C LEU A 97 -5.08 -6.09 -4.91
N PHE A 98 -4.56 -6.77 -3.88
CA PHE A 98 -4.72 -6.34 -2.50
C PHE A 98 -3.70 -5.29 -2.05
N THR A 99 -2.62 -5.10 -2.78
CA THR A 99 -1.54 -4.16 -2.44
C THR A 99 -2.03 -2.75 -2.09
N PRO A 100 -2.93 -2.08 -2.86
CA PRO A 100 -3.38 -0.73 -2.51
C PRO A 100 -4.15 -0.67 -1.19
N LEU A 101 -5.00 -1.67 -0.92
CA LEU A 101 -5.76 -1.75 0.32
C LEU A 101 -4.85 -1.95 1.53
N LEU A 102 -3.89 -2.87 1.41
CA LEU A 102 -2.89 -3.10 2.45
C LEU A 102 -2.07 -1.84 2.73
N GLY A 103 -1.71 -1.09 1.68
CA GLY A 103 -1.02 0.18 1.84
C GLY A 103 -1.81 1.19 2.65
N GLY A 104 -3.12 1.30 2.42
CA GLY A 104 -4.01 2.16 3.21
C GLY A 104 -4.04 1.76 4.68
N VAL A 105 -4.16 0.46 4.96
CA VAL A 105 -4.13 -0.09 6.33
C VAL A 105 -2.78 0.21 7.00
N MET A 106 -1.67 0.00 6.30
CA MET A 106 -0.32 0.29 6.84
C MET A 106 -0.12 1.77 7.11
N GLY A 107 -0.63 2.64 6.23
CA GLY A 107 -0.62 4.10 6.44
C GLY A 107 -1.39 4.51 7.70
N LEU A 108 -2.57 3.93 7.89
CA LEU A 108 -3.37 4.14 9.10
C LEU A 108 -2.65 3.65 10.36
N LEU A 109 -2.12 2.43 10.35
CA LEU A 109 -1.39 1.87 11.48
C LEU A 109 -0.19 2.74 11.86
N MET A 110 0.58 3.19 10.87
CA MET A 110 1.73 4.06 11.11
C MET A 110 1.32 5.41 11.68
N PHE A 111 0.22 5.98 11.20
CA PHE A 111 -0.36 7.19 11.77
C PHE A 111 -0.77 7.00 13.23
N LEU A 112 -1.46 5.91 13.56
CA LEU A 112 -1.86 5.62 14.94
C LEU A 112 -0.65 5.46 15.86
N LEU A 113 0.38 4.73 15.42
CA LEU A 113 1.63 4.58 16.18
C LEU A 113 2.32 5.93 16.40
N TYR A 114 2.37 6.76 15.36
CA TYR A 114 2.95 8.10 15.46
C TYR A 114 2.14 9.01 16.40
N SER A 115 0.81 8.92 16.36
CA SER A 115 -0.09 9.69 17.24
C SER A 115 0.03 9.27 18.71
N ILE A 116 0.29 8.01 19.00
CA ILE A 116 0.56 7.53 20.37
C ILE A 116 1.88 8.12 20.89
N ALA A 117 2.90 8.18 20.02
CA ALA A 117 4.20 8.74 20.39
C ALA A 117 4.19 10.29 20.50
N ASN A 118 3.32 10.96 19.74
CA ASN A 118 3.21 12.42 19.64
C ASN A 118 1.75 12.83 19.76
N GLN A 119 1.26 13.02 20.97
CA GLN A 119 -0.14 13.35 21.27
C GLN A 119 -0.62 14.65 20.61
N ASP A 120 0.30 15.57 20.31
CA ASP A 120 0.00 16.86 19.69
C ASP A 120 -0.48 16.74 18.24
N VAL A 121 -0.18 15.65 17.54
CA VAL A 121 -0.56 15.43 16.13
C VAL A 121 -2.07 15.40 15.90
N LEU A 122 -2.82 14.97 16.92
CA LEU A 122 -4.29 14.94 16.90
C LEU A 122 -4.92 16.26 17.37
N SER A 123 -4.12 17.18 17.90
CA SER A 123 -4.60 18.46 18.38
C SER A 123 -4.76 19.45 17.23
N GLU A 124 -5.61 20.45 17.44
CA GLU A 124 -5.74 21.59 16.52
C GLU A 124 -4.44 22.41 16.44
N SER A 125 -3.60 22.35 17.48
CA SER A 125 -2.31 23.02 17.57
C SER A 125 -1.19 22.33 16.78
N ALA A 126 -1.44 21.14 16.19
CA ALA A 126 -0.45 20.42 15.41
C ALA A 126 0.13 21.28 14.29
N THR A 127 1.45 21.37 14.26
CA THR A 127 2.16 22.14 13.23
C THR A 127 2.02 21.47 11.84
N SER A 128 2.17 22.26 10.80
CA SER A 128 2.19 21.74 9.42
C SER A 128 3.29 20.69 9.21
N LEU A 129 4.41 20.82 9.93
CA LEU A 129 5.54 19.88 9.88
C LEU A 129 5.18 18.53 10.48
N GLU A 130 4.54 18.48 11.65
CA GLU A 130 4.12 17.24 12.31
C GLU A 130 3.15 16.45 11.44
N ARG A 131 2.19 17.15 10.82
CA ARG A 131 1.26 16.54 9.86
C ARG A 131 2.00 16.00 8.63
N ALA A 132 2.93 16.75 8.06
CA ALA A 132 3.72 16.31 6.91
C ALA A 132 4.57 15.07 7.24
N ILE A 133 5.18 15.02 8.43
CA ILE A 133 5.94 13.83 8.89
C ILE A 133 5.02 12.59 8.93
N SER A 134 3.81 12.72 9.49
CA SER A 134 2.87 11.61 9.56
C SER A 134 2.49 11.08 8.18
N TRP A 135 2.32 11.95 7.18
CA TRP A 135 2.01 11.57 5.80
C TRP A 135 3.19 10.87 5.12
N ILE A 136 4.41 11.38 5.31
CA ILE A 136 5.63 10.76 4.79
C ILE A 136 5.80 9.36 5.38
N LEU A 137 5.61 9.20 6.68
CA LEU A 137 5.67 7.90 7.35
C LEU A 137 4.62 6.93 6.79
N ALA A 138 3.41 7.42 6.49
CA ALA A 138 2.37 6.61 5.87
C ALA A 138 2.75 6.14 4.44
N VAL A 139 3.37 7.02 3.62
CA VAL A 139 3.91 6.63 2.30
C VAL A 139 4.96 5.54 2.45
N VAL A 140 5.94 5.75 3.34
CA VAL A 140 7.03 4.79 3.57
C VAL A 140 6.50 3.44 4.06
N ALA A 141 5.52 3.45 4.96
CA ALA A 141 4.86 2.23 5.44
C ALA A 141 4.14 1.49 4.31
N GLY A 142 3.40 2.21 3.47
CA GLY A 142 2.75 1.65 2.28
C GLY A 142 3.74 1.07 1.27
N MET A 143 4.90 1.71 1.06
CA MET A 143 5.95 1.19 0.19
C MET A 143 6.61 -0.08 0.73
N ASN A 144 6.79 -0.18 2.05
CA ASN A 144 7.51 -1.27 2.71
C ASN A 144 6.59 -2.35 3.29
N GLN A 145 5.32 -2.40 2.90
CA GLN A 145 4.33 -3.34 3.44
C GLN A 145 4.81 -4.80 3.43
N ASN A 146 5.54 -5.24 2.40
CA ASN A 146 6.07 -6.59 2.30
C ASN A 146 7.06 -6.90 3.42
N THR A 147 7.94 -5.94 3.73
CA THR A 147 8.93 -6.07 4.81
C THR A 147 8.24 -6.11 6.18
N VAL A 148 7.25 -5.24 6.39
CA VAL A 148 6.48 -5.19 7.64
C VAL A 148 5.72 -6.48 7.87
N LEU A 149 5.01 -6.98 6.86
CA LEU A 149 4.28 -8.26 6.95
C LEU A 149 5.22 -9.45 7.17
N GLY A 150 6.39 -9.46 6.54
CA GLY A 150 7.43 -10.46 6.78
C GLY A 150 7.90 -10.48 8.23
N GLN A 151 8.22 -9.32 8.79
CA GLN A 151 8.63 -9.19 10.19
C GLN A 151 7.52 -9.60 11.16
N MET A 152 6.26 -9.20 10.90
CA MET A 152 5.12 -9.63 11.70
C MET A 152 4.98 -11.16 11.70
N ASN A 153 5.07 -11.80 10.55
CA ASN A 153 5.00 -13.26 10.45
C ASN A 153 6.11 -13.95 11.25
N ASP A 154 7.32 -13.38 11.22
CA ASP A 154 8.45 -13.92 12.01
C ASP A 154 8.25 -13.72 13.52
N LEU A 155 7.67 -12.59 13.94
CA LEU A 155 7.26 -12.38 15.33
C LEU A 155 6.21 -13.40 15.77
N PHE A 156 5.14 -13.60 14.99
CA PHE A 156 4.12 -14.60 15.30
C PHE A 156 4.69 -16.01 15.42
N LYS A 157 5.62 -16.39 14.54
CA LYS A 157 6.32 -17.69 14.65
C LYS A 157 7.12 -17.83 15.94
N ARG A 158 7.78 -16.75 16.41
CA ARG A 158 8.52 -16.73 17.67
C ARG A 158 7.59 -16.90 18.86
N PHE A 159 6.47 -16.16 18.90
CA PHE A 159 5.47 -16.29 19.97
C PHE A 159 4.84 -17.68 19.98
N SER A 160 4.48 -18.24 18.84
CA SER A 160 3.91 -19.59 18.74
C SER A 160 4.88 -20.69 19.17
N ARG A 161 6.20 -20.50 19.03
CA ARG A 161 7.21 -21.46 19.50
C ARG A 161 7.53 -21.34 20.99
N GLY A 162 7.34 -20.17 21.60
CA GLY A 162 7.60 -19.93 23.02
C GLY A 162 6.49 -20.44 23.96
N SER A 163 5.34 -20.87 23.41
CA SER A 163 4.20 -21.36 24.20
C SER A 163 4.13 -22.90 24.27
N ARG A 164 5.16 -23.60 23.85
CA ARG A 164 5.35 -25.06 24.04
C ARG A 164 6.48 -25.34 25.00
#